data_d1efa7201cb4d62804ca5dcd8b061197
#
_entry.id   d1efa7201cb4d62804ca5dcd8b061197
#
_cell.length_a   1.000
_cell.length_b   1.000
_cell.length_c   1.000
_cell.angle_alpha   90.00
_cell.angle_beta   90.00
_cell.angle_gamma   90.00
#
_symmetry.space_group_name_H-M   'P 1'
#
loop_
_entity.id
_entity.type
_entity.pdbx_description
1 polymer ?
#
loop_
_entity_poly.entity_id
_entity_poly.type
_entity_poly.pdbx_seq_one_letter_code
_entity_poly.pdbx_strand_id
1 'polypeptide(L)'
;MEWLRMKYDGLRYDGGIWEELRAKINATTERQKEALRDSLRETANELLFYSQLEVPEDTGYLQMTAYVDDLGDSFNVVYSAKAGDRASYMGDDDFSGDPDYNYAWIQHEATWFKHEKGKAKYLIDPYNAHKDEWIRNAANAVRNASSSTRGRAKAKASKVRRKGKR
;
A
#
# COMPACT_ATOMS: atom_id res chain seq x y z
N MET A 1 19.26 4.53 -14.11
CA MET A 1 18.16 5.52 -14.29
C MET A 1 17.03 5.39 -13.27
N GLU A 2 16.80 4.24 -12.69
CA GLU A 2 15.79 4.03 -11.59
C GLU A 2 16.08 4.86 -10.33
N TRP A 3 17.34 5.01 -9.99
CA TRP A 3 17.81 5.73 -8.82
C TRP A 3 17.47 7.23 -8.83
N LEU A 4 17.52 7.86 -10.02
CA LEU A 4 17.13 9.26 -10.21
C LEU A 4 15.61 9.48 -10.08
N ARG A 5 14.82 8.49 -10.48
CA ARG A 5 13.36 8.54 -10.42
C ARG A 5 12.86 8.53 -8.97
N MET A 6 13.47 7.71 -8.09
CA MET A 6 13.16 7.70 -6.66
C MET A 6 13.42 9.05 -5.97
N LYS A 7 14.42 9.80 -6.42
CA LYS A 7 14.81 11.08 -5.82
C LYS A 7 13.75 12.16 -5.98
N TYR A 8 13.01 12.16 -7.08
CA TYR A 8 12.07 13.24 -7.43
C TYR A 8 10.60 12.83 -7.32
N ASP A 9 10.27 11.56 -7.55
CA ASP A 9 8.88 11.06 -7.56
C ASP A 9 8.36 10.62 -6.17
N GLY A 10 9.22 10.63 -5.15
CA GLY A 10 8.88 10.11 -3.84
C GLY A 10 9.24 8.63 -3.64
N LEU A 11 9.24 8.20 -2.39
CA LEU A 11 9.46 6.80 -2.03
C LEU A 11 8.17 6.02 -2.27
N ARG A 12 8.21 5.11 -3.24
CA ARG A 12 7.12 4.18 -3.58
C ARG A 12 7.61 2.77 -3.34
N TYR A 13 6.88 2.02 -2.55
CA TYR A 13 7.15 0.61 -2.36
C TYR A 13 6.10 -0.22 -3.12
N ASP A 14 6.55 -0.80 -4.20
CA ASP A 14 5.83 -1.81 -4.97
C ASP A 14 6.51 -3.17 -4.66
N GLY A 15 6.09 -3.85 -3.65
CA GLY A 15 6.65 -5.16 -3.36
C GLY A 15 6.15 -6.17 -4.39
N GLY A 16 7.00 -6.70 -5.27
CA GLY A 16 6.72 -7.64 -6.39
C GLY A 16 5.66 -8.73 -6.21
N ILE A 17 5.02 -8.79 -5.02
CA ILE A 17 3.81 -9.55 -4.70
C ILE A 17 2.67 -9.23 -5.65
N TRP A 18 2.58 -7.97 -6.11
CA TRP A 18 1.52 -7.51 -6.99
C TRP A 18 1.56 -8.15 -8.36
N GLU A 19 2.74 -8.45 -8.90
CA GLU A 19 2.87 -9.12 -10.21
C GLU A 19 2.43 -10.58 -10.13
N GLU A 20 2.81 -11.29 -9.09
CA GLU A 20 2.37 -12.67 -8.88
C GLU A 20 0.87 -12.78 -8.64
N LEU A 21 0.29 -11.84 -7.90
CA LEU A 21 -1.14 -11.73 -7.69
C LEU A 21 -1.90 -11.34 -8.97
N ARG A 22 -1.37 -10.41 -9.78
CA ARG A 22 -1.95 -10.03 -11.08
C ARG A 22 -2.05 -11.23 -12.03
N ALA A 23 -1.02 -12.07 -12.11
CA ALA A 23 -1.05 -13.27 -12.94
C ALA A 23 -2.19 -14.23 -12.53
N LYS A 24 -2.48 -14.32 -11.24
CA LYS A 24 -3.58 -15.11 -10.68
C LYS A 24 -4.96 -14.45 -10.85
N ILE A 25 -5.03 -13.11 -10.87
CA ILE A 25 -6.27 -12.33 -11.03
C ILE A 25 -6.88 -12.52 -12.42
N ASN A 26 -6.08 -12.57 -13.48
CA ASN A 26 -6.57 -12.67 -14.85
C ASN A 26 -7.42 -13.94 -15.13
N ALA A 27 -7.39 -14.90 -14.20
CA ALA A 27 -8.18 -16.13 -14.27
C ALA A 27 -9.43 -16.13 -13.36
N THR A 28 -9.75 -15.03 -12.68
CA THR A 28 -10.78 -14.99 -11.62
C THR A 28 -12.05 -14.24 -12.03
N THR A 29 -13.17 -14.53 -11.37
CA THR A 29 -14.44 -13.83 -11.58
C THR A 29 -14.38 -12.40 -11.05
N GLU A 30 -15.21 -11.48 -11.57
CA GLU A 30 -15.24 -10.06 -11.15
C GLU A 30 -15.41 -9.89 -9.63
N ARG A 31 -16.19 -10.74 -8.96
CA ARG A 31 -16.32 -10.71 -7.50
C ARG A 31 -15.02 -11.03 -6.76
N GLN A 32 -14.23 -11.96 -7.31
CA GLN A 32 -12.94 -12.32 -6.74
C GLN A 32 -11.93 -11.20 -6.93
N LYS A 33 -11.98 -10.52 -8.07
CA LYS A 33 -11.18 -9.35 -8.36
C LYS A 33 -11.51 -8.21 -7.39
N GLU A 34 -12.79 -7.93 -7.19
CA GLU A 34 -13.28 -6.92 -6.24
C GLU A 34 -12.82 -7.23 -4.81
N ALA A 35 -13.05 -8.46 -4.34
CA ALA A 35 -12.62 -8.88 -3.00
C ALA A 35 -11.10 -8.81 -2.80
N LEU A 36 -10.32 -9.15 -3.84
CA LEU A 36 -8.88 -8.99 -3.80
C LEU A 36 -8.50 -7.52 -3.74
N ARG A 37 -9.09 -6.67 -4.62
CA ARG A 37 -8.82 -5.24 -4.65
C ARG A 37 -9.11 -4.57 -3.31
N ASP A 38 -10.23 -4.92 -2.67
CA ASP A 38 -10.57 -4.39 -1.37
C ASP A 38 -9.56 -4.81 -0.30
N SER A 39 -9.13 -6.08 -0.31
CA SER A 39 -8.09 -6.58 0.60
C SER A 39 -6.74 -5.90 0.35
N LEU A 40 -6.39 -5.60 -0.90
CA LEU A 40 -5.16 -4.88 -1.25
C LEU A 40 -5.19 -3.42 -0.79
N ARG A 41 -6.35 -2.76 -0.90
CA ARG A 41 -6.56 -1.40 -0.37
C ARG A 41 -6.39 -1.38 1.14
N GLU A 42 -6.99 -2.34 1.84
CA GLU A 42 -6.85 -2.49 3.29
C GLU A 42 -5.37 -2.69 3.68
N THR A 43 -4.67 -3.59 3.00
CA THR A 43 -3.23 -3.83 3.18
C THR A 43 -2.40 -2.56 2.99
N ALA A 44 -2.68 -1.77 1.94
CA ALA A 44 -1.95 -0.53 1.70
C ALA A 44 -2.20 0.51 2.81
N ASN A 45 -3.44 0.61 3.32
CA ASN A 45 -3.76 1.49 4.45
C ASN A 45 -3.10 1.00 5.76
N GLU A 46 -3.06 -0.30 6.00
CA GLU A 46 -2.36 -0.87 7.16
C GLU A 46 -0.84 -0.61 7.07
N LEU A 47 -0.23 -0.80 5.89
CA LEU A 47 1.17 -0.48 5.68
C LEU A 47 1.44 1.01 5.92
N LEU A 48 0.59 1.90 5.41
CA LEU A 48 0.68 3.33 5.68
C LEU A 48 0.62 3.61 7.18
N PHE A 49 -0.33 3.02 7.88
CA PHE A 49 -0.49 3.19 9.33
C PHE A 49 0.75 2.74 10.09
N TYR A 50 1.25 1.52 9.85
CA TYR A 50 2.44 1.02 10.53
C TYR A 50 3.70 1.82 10.18
N SER A 51 3.85 2.25 8.93
CA SER A 51 4.98 3.08 8.53
C SER A 51 4.96 4.45 9.19
N GLN A 52 3.76 5.04 9.40
CA GLN A 52 3.61 6.32 10.10
C GLN A 52 3.96 6.24 11.59
N LEU A 53 3.89 5.05 12.21
CA LEU A 53 4.34 4.85 13.59
C LEU A 53 5.88 4.83 13.69
N GLU A 54 6.56 4.51 12.60
CA GLU A 54 8.01 4.33 12.55
C GLU A 54 8.76 5.46 11.84
N VAL A 55 8.04 6.29 11.07
CA VAL A 55 8.65 7.39 10.31
C VAL A 55 9.33 8.39 11.25
N PRO A 56 10.52 8.90 10.89
CA PRO A 56 11.19 9.95 11.66
C PRO A 56 10.32 11.19 11.82
N GLU A 57 10.17 11.64 13.06
CA GLU A 57 9.41 12.83 13.41
C GLU A 57 10.36 13.94 13.90
N ASP A 58 10.51 14.99 13.09
CA ASP A 58 11.13 16.24 13.45
C ASP A 58 10.03 17.33 13.54
N THR A 59 9.43 17.63 12.39
CA THR A 59 8.36 18.63 12.27
C THR A 59 6.99 18.00 12.00
N GLY A 60 6.93 16.68 11.83
CA GLY A 60 5.74 15.96 11.38
C GLY A 60 5.45 16.09 9.88
N TYR A 61 6.21 16.95 9.16
CA TYR A 61 5.96 17.18 7.74
C TYR A 61 6.07 15.89 6.90
N LEU A 62 7.13 15.10 7.11
CA LEU A 62 7.31 13.81 6.41
C LEU A 62 6.13 12.87 6.61
N GLN A 63 5.61 12.78 7.84
CA GLN A 63 4.45 11.96 8.17
C GLN A 63 3.18 12.44 7.46
N MET A 64 2.97 13.77 7.36
CA MET A 64 1.81 14.38 6.69
C MET A 64 1.80 14.14 5.17
N THR A 65 2.95 13.95 4.54
CA THR A 65 3.05 13.76 3.09
C THR A 65 2.79 12.32 2.63
N ALA A 66 2.51 11.43 3.57
CA ALA A 66 2.26 10.02 3.28
C ALA A 66 0.81 9.78 2.84
N TYR A 67 0.63 9.02 1.78
CA TYR A 67 -0.68 8.64 1.27
C TYR A 67 -0.66 7.31 0.54
N VAL A 68 -1.84 6.74 0.32
CA VAL A 68 -2.05 5.59 -0.56
C VAL A 68 -2.48 6.08 -1.93
N ASP A 69 -1.71 5.71 -2.95
CA ASP A 69 -1.99 6.00 -4.36
C ASP A 69 -2.71 4.79 -4.98
N ASP A 70 -3.94 5.00 -5.47
CA ASP A 70 -4.78 3.97 -6.10
C ASP A 70 -4.59 4.01 -7.63
N LEU A 71 -3.87 3.04 -8.16
CA LEU A 71 -3.58 2.91 -9.59
C LEU A 71 -4.58 1.98 -10.34
N GLY A 72 -5.72 1.67 -9.74
CA GLY A 72 -6.72 0.77 -10.30
C GLY A 72 -6.44 -0.70 -9.97
N ASP A 73 -5.38 -1.28 -10.49
CA ASP A 73 -4.99 -2.68 -10.27
C ASP A 73 -3.98 -2.88 -9.14
N SER A 74 -3.44 -1.79 -8.59
CA SER A 74 -2.44 -1.81 -7.52
C SER A 74 -2.57 -0.57 -6.64
N PHE A 75 -1.98 -0.65 -5.46
CA PHE A 75 -1.90 0.43 -4.49
C PHE A 75 -0.44 0.66 -4.13
N ASN A 76 -0.01 1.93 -4.11
CA ASN A 76 1.30 2.31 -3.62
C ASN A 76 1.16 3.07 -2.32
N VAL A 77 2.02 2.82 -1.34
CA VAL A 77 2.23 3.72 -0.21
C VAL A 77 3.35 4.67 -0.58
N VAL A 78 3.05 5.96 -0.55
CA VAL A 78 3.93 7.02 -1.06
C VAL A 78 4.25 8.00 0.06
N TYR A 79 5.52 8.37 0.15
CA TYR A 79 6.01 9.51 0.93
C TYR A 79 6.60 10.53 -0.06
N SER A 80 5.96 11.69 -0.18
CA SER A 80 6.34 12.73 -1.14
C SER A 80 6.71 14.02 -0.42
N ALA A 81 7.85 14.00 0.27
CA ALA A 81 8.31 15.11 1.09
C ALA A 81 9.36 15.93 0.35
N LYS A 82 8.92 16.91 -0.44
CA LYS A 82 9.80 17.85 -1.14
C LYS A 82 10.41 18.87 -0.16
N ALA A 83 11.68 19.18 -0.35
CA ALA A 83 12.41 20.08 0.51
C ALA A 83 11.88 21.53 0.45
N GLY A 84 11.47 22.02 -0.73
CA GLY A 84 10.87 23.34 -0.89
C GLY A 84 9.52 23.47 -0.21
N ASP A 85 8.67 22.44 -0.30
CA ASP A 85 7.37 22.42 0.37
C ASP A 85 7.55 22.36 1.91
N ARG A 86 8.55 21.62 2.41
CA ARG A 86 8.90 21.61 3.83
C ARG A 86 9.39 22.97 4.29
N ALA A 87 10.26 23.63 3.53
CA ALA A 87 10.76 24.96 3.85
C ALA A 87 9.60 25.96 3.97
N SER A 88 8.67 25.95 3.02
CA SER A 88 7.45 26.77 3.06
C SER A 88 6.57 26.46 4.28
N TYR A 89 6.42 25.19 4.61
CA TYR A 89 5.67 24.77 5.80
C TYR A 89 6.30 25.26 7.10
N MET A 90 7.63 25.33 7.14
CA MET A 90 8.40 25.81 8.30
C MET A 90 8.54 27.33 8.36
N GLY A 91 8.14 28.06 7.30
CA GLY A 91 8.36 29.51 7.16
C GLY A 91 9.84 29.86 6.97
N ASP A 92 10.60 28.98 6.30
CA ASP A 92 12.01 29.18 5.99
C ASP A 92 12.13 29.94 4.65
N ASP A 93 12.09 31.25 4.71
CA ASP A 93 12.18 32.15 3.54
C ASP A 93 13.61 32.19 2.95
N ASP A 94 14.61 31.73 3.69
CA ASP A 94 16.04 31.71 3.28
C ASP A 94 16.47 30.36 2.67
N PHE A 95 15.53 29.45 2.42
CA PHE A 95 15.85 28.13 1.87
C PHE A 95 16.52 28.25 0.49
N SER A 96 17.75 27.75 0.41
CA SER A 96 18.61 27.81 -0.80
C SER A 96 18.92 26.45 -1.43
N GLY A 97 18.28 25.39 -0.94
CA GLY A 97 18.45 24.03 -1.46
C GLY A 97 17.66 23.75 -2.74
N ASP A 98 17.75 22.52 -3.26
CA ASP A 98 16.91 22.04 -4.36
C ASP A 98 15.46 21.85 -3.87
N PRO A 99 14.50 22.68 -4.31
CA PRO A 99 13.13 22.62 -3.81
C PRO A 99 12.40 21.32 -4.18
N ASP A 100 12.79 20.70 -5.28
CA ASP A 100 12.19 19.46 -5.77
C ASP A 100 12.83 18.20 -5.16
N TYR A 101 13.88 18.35 -4.36
CA TYR A 101 14.50 17.22 -3.69
C TYR A 101 13.56 16.54 -2.70
N ASN A 102 13.23 15.27 -2.96
CA ASN A 102 12.42 14.47 -2.04
C ASN A 102 13.30 13.83 -0.97
N TYR A 103 13.28 14.39 0.23
CA TYR A 103 14.11 13.89 1.33
C TYR A 103 13.55 12.65 2.03
N ALA A 104 12.32 12.22 1.72
CA ALA A 104 11.74 10.98 2.25
C ALA A 104 12.64 9.77 1.96
N TRP A 105 13.26 9.76 0.76
CA TRP A 105 14.18 8.70 0.38
C TRP A 105 15.39 8.60 1.30
N ILE A 106 16.08 9.71 1.56
CA ILE A 106 17.26 9.68 2.42
C ILE A 106 16.90 9.32 3.87
N GLN A 107 15.77 9.82 4.38
CA GLN A 107 15.26 9.48 5.70
C GLN A 107 14.92 7.99 5.83
N HIS A 108 14.48 7.37 4.74
CA HIS A 108 14.20 5.94 4.70
C HIS A 108 15.47 5.09 4.60
N GLU A 109 16.45 5.49 3.78
CA GLU A 109 17.63 4.67 3.48
C GLU A 109 18.81 4.90 4.42
N ALA A 110 18.95 6.11 4.99
CA ALA A 110 20.11 6.49 5.78
C ALA A 110 20.06 5.94 7.20
N THR A 111 20.44 4.68 7.38
CA THR A 111 20.46 3.99 8.69
C THR A 111 21.46 4.56 9.67
N TRP A 112 22.38 5.43 9.22
CA TRP A 112 23.34 6.14 10.08
C TRP A 112 22.78 7.40 10.72
N PHE A 113 21.65 7.92 10.28
CA PHE A 113 20.96 9.01 10.93
C PHE A 113 20.32 8.53 12.24
N LYS A 114 20.59 9.27 13.31
CA LYS A 114 19.91 9.05 14.58
C LYS A 114 18.74 10.01 14.69
N HIS A 115 17.57 9.46 14.86
CA HIS A 115 16.36 10.20 15.10
C HIS A 115 15.98 10.09 16.57
N GLU A 116 15.48 11.16 17.17
CA GLU A 116 14.91 11.11 18.51
C GLU A 116 13.64 10.27 18.54
N LYS A 117 12.88 10.32 17.45
CA LYS A 117 11.64 9.59 17.25
C LYS A 117 11.59 9.04 15.85
N GLY A 118 11.17 7.78 15.71
CA GLY A 118 11.18 7.06 14.47
C GLY A 118 12.54 6.46 14.10
N LYS A 119 12.62 5.90 12.90
CA LYS A 119 13.83 5.21 12.40
C LYS A 119 13.89 5.22 10.87
N ALA A 120 15.08 4.92 10.32
CA ALA A 120 15.19 4.54 8.91
C ALA A 120 14.43 3.22 8.63
N LYS A 121 14.23 2.91 7.35
CA LYS A 121 13.50 1.71 6.90
C LYS A 121 12.03 1.63 7.35
N TYR A 122 11.45 2.76 7.73
CA TYR A 122 10.09 2.89 8.26
C TYR A 122 8.98 2.36 7.35
N LEU A 123 9.25 2.13 6.04
CA LEU A 123 8.29 1.54 5.11
C LEU A 123 8.57 0.05 4.88
N ILE A 124 9.84 -0.34 4.73
CA ILE A 124 10.21 -1.72 4.41
C ILE A 124 10.13 -2.66 5.61
N ASP A 125 10.41 -2.17 6.82
CA ASP A 125 10.38 -2.99 8.03
C ASP A 125 8.96 -3.44 8.36
N PRO A 126 7.93 -2.55 8.45
CA PRO A 126 6.55 -2.96 8.63
C PRO A 126 6.05 -3.90 7.52
N TYR A 127 6.42 -3.63 6.26
CA TYR A 127 6.09 -4.52 5.17
C TYR A 127 6.61 -5.94 5.42
N ASN A 128 7.90 -6.08 5.74
CA ASN A 128 8.50 -7.39 5.99
C ASN A 128 7.90 -8.10 7.20
N ALA A 129 7.47 -7.34 8.22
CA ALA A 129 6.84 -7.88 9.42
C ALA A 129 5.44 -8.46 9.13
N HIS A 130 4.66 -7.86 8.24
CA HIS A 130 3.25 -8.16 8.05
C HIS A 130 2.89 -8.84 6.72
N LYS A 131 3.79 -8.85 5.73
CA LYS A 131 3.51 -9.35 4.36
C LYS A 131 2.85 -10.72 4.30
N ASP A 132 3.28 -11.67 5.14
CA ASP A 132 2.74 -13.03 5.11
C ASP A 132 1.30 -13.09 5.62
N GLU A 133 0.95 -12.24 6.57
CA GLU A 133 -0.42 -12.09 7.06
C GLU A 133 -1.30 -11.48 5.98
N TRP A 134 -0.86 -10.40 5.34
CA TRP A 134 -1.57 -9.72 4.27
C TRP A 134 -1.82 -10.63 3.06
N ILE A 135 -0.83 -11.45 2.68
CA ILE A 135 -1.00 -12.46 1.62
C ILE A 135 -2.09 -13.46 2.01
N ARG A 136 -2.10 -13.94 3.26
CA ARG A 136 -3.13 -14.86 3.75
C ARG A 136 -4.51 -14.21 3.72
N ASN A 137 -4.62 -12.95 4.15
CA ASN A 137 -5.88 -12.21 4.17
C ASN A 137 -6.42 -12.03 2.75
N ALA A 138 -5.61 -11.62 1.79
CA ALA A 138 -5.97 -11.50 0.39
C ALA A 138 -6.43 -12.84 -0.22
N ALA A 139 -5.70 -13.94 0.07
CA ALA A 139 -6.07 -15.27 -0.38
C ALA A 139 -7.42 -15.73 0.22
N ASN A 140 -7.68 -15.41 1.48
CA ASN A 140 -8.94 -15.71 2.16
C ASN A 140 -10.10 -14.89 1.59
N ALA A 141 -9.91 -13.61 1.30
CA ALA A 141 -10.90 -12.74 0.66
C ALA A 141 -11.36 -13.32 -0.69
N VAL A 142 -10.41 -13.71 -1.54
CA VAL A 142 -10.69 -14.36 -2.84
C VAL A 142 -11.41 -15.70 -2.65
N ARG A 143 -10.98 -16.53 -1.70
CA ARG A 143 -11.61 -17.83 -1.41
C ARG A 143 -13.05 -17.65 -0.94
N ASN A 144 -13.30 -16.70 -0.06
CA ASN A 144 -14.64 -16.42 0.46
C ASN A 144 -15.58 -15.89 -0.61
N ALA A 145 -15.10 -15.02 -1.51
CA ALA A 145 -15.84 -14.56 -2.67
C ALA A 145 -16.25 -15.72 -3.60
N SER A 146 -15.38 -16.72 -3.78
CA SER A 146 -15.68 -17.93 -4.55
C SER A 146 -16.73 -18.83 -3.90
N SER A 147 -16.65 -19.02 -2.56
CA SER A 147 -17.55 -19.92 -1.82
C SER A 147 -18.98 -19.39 -1.77
N SER A 148 -19.15 -18.08 -1.69
CA SER A 148 -20.47 -17.41 -1.74
C SER A 148 -21.21 -17.68 -3.07
N THR A 149 -20.48 -17.81 -4.16
CA THR A 149 -21.02 -18.14 -5.49
C THR A 149 -21.49 -19.60 -5.55
N ARG A 150 -20.72 -20.53 -4.95
CA ARG A 150 -21.09 -21.95 -4.86
C ARG A 150 -22.33 -22.18 -4.00
N GLY A 151 -22.48 -21.47 -2.89
CA GLY A 151 -23.66 -21.52 -2.02
C GLY A 151 -24.93 -21.07 -2.73
N ARG A 152 -24.86 -19.95 -3.50
CA ARG A 152 -26.00 -19.45 -4.31
C ARG A 152 -26.38 -20.38 -5.46
N ALA A 153 -25.40 -20.97 -6.15
CA ALA A 153 -25.64 -21.93 -7.23
C ALA A 153 -26.32 -23.21 -6.69
N LYS A 154 -25.87 -23.76 -5.56
CA LYS A 154 -26.51 -24.90 -4.87
C LYS A 154 -27.94 -24.58 -4.43
N ALA A 155 -28.18 -23.40 -3.86
CA ALA A 155 -29.51 -22.97 -3.43
C ALA A 155 -30.46 -22.79 -4.61
N LYS A 156 -29.98 -22.27 -5.76
CA LYS A 156 -30.76 -22.12 -7.00
C LYS A 156 -31.10 -23.47 -7.61
N ALA A 157 -30.16 -24.42 -7.66
CA ALA A 157 -30.35 -25.77 -8.14
C ALA A 157 -31.34 -26.56 -7.28
N SER A 158 -31.29 -26.43 -5.95
CA SER A 158 -32.21 -27.07 -5.03
C SER A 158 -33.66 -26.54 -5.15
N LYS A 159 -33.81 -25.23 -5.42
CA LYS A 159 -35.13 -24.61 -5.68
C LYS A 159 -35.77 -25.10 -6.98
N VAL A 160 -34.98 -25.26 -8.03
CA VAL A 160 -35.47 -25.80 -9.35
C VAL A 160 -35.90 -27.25 -9.19
N ARG A 161 -35.12 -28.07 -8.46
CA ARG A 161 -35.45 -29.49 -8.22
C ARG A 161 -36.72 -29.70 -7.37
N ARG A 162 -37.05 -28.72 -6.47
CA ARG A 162 -38.32 -28.76 -5.69
C ARG A 162 -39.57 -28.36 -6.51
N LYS A 163 -39.40 -27.45 -7.49
CA LYS A 163 -40.52 -27.04 -8.38
C LYS A 163 -40.86 -28.07 -9.43
N GLY A 164 -39.94 -28.96 -9.85
CA GLY A 164 -40.17 -30.01 -10.83
C GLY A 164 -40.77 -31.32 -10.27
N LYS A 165 -41.12 -31.37 -8.99
CA LYS A 165 -41.77 -32.52 -8.30
C LYS A 165 -43.22 -32.29 -7.89
N ARG A 166 -43.88 -31.26 -8.45
CA ARG A 166 -45.34 -31.05 -8.30
C ARG A 166 -46.04 -31.24 -9.60
#